data_bae4a66d22256f5f8574f76ae871135b
#
_entry.id   bae4a66d22256f5f8574f76ae871135b
#
_cell.length_a   1.000
_cell.length_b   1.000
_cell.length_c   1.000
_cell.angle_alpha   90.00
_cell.angle_beta   90.00
_cell.angle_gamma   90.00
#
_symmetry.space_group_name_H-M   'P 1'
#
loop_
_entity.id
_entity.type
_entity.pdbx_description
1 polymer ?
#
loop_
_entity_poly.entity_id
_entity_poly.type
_entity_poly.pdbx_seq_one_letter_code
_entity_poly.pdbx_strand_id
1 'polypeptide(L)'
;MICYLSRNYRGVDNAGNKAKTDIEQIMESHGFRNVGLKQTRYRNVVVAFCRTLFSVLKSILCLRKGDVLVLQYPLKKYYAFVCNMAHLRGCKVVTLIHDLGSFRRKKLTIPQEIARLDHSDCVIVHSERMRDWLLEHGIKAKLQILEIFDYLSDSQPVAGNDVPKSPNRILFVGALSSYHNDFLYKQANSPRSYDIVLYGSGLETEKLEGKVDYKGFVSSDELIATAEGEYGLAWYGSSLEGGSGALGEYLQYNAPHKMSLYIRCGLPIIVWEKAGLAPFVKKNNVGICISSLTELEDILPK
;
A
#
# COMPACT_ATOMS: atom_id res chain seq x y z
N MET A 1 8.16 9.31 25.58
CA MET A 1 7.10 8.32 25.23
C MET A 1 6.91 8.34 23.72
N ILE A 2 6.52 7.21 23.10
CA ILE A 2 6.17 7.20 21.67
C ILE A 2 4.67 7.51 21.52
N CYS A 3 4.38 8.45 20.65
CA CYS A 3 3.02 8.94 20.39
C CYS A 3 2.72 8.88 18.90
N TYR A 4 1.46 8.81 18.52
CA TYR A 4 1.04 8.93 17.14
C TYR A 4 -0.16 9.86 17.00
N LEU A 5 -0.31 10.46 15.83
CA LEU A 5 -1.47 11.25 15.46
C LEU A 5 -2.39 10.41 14.58
N SER A 6 -3.50 9.93 15.18
CA SER A 6 -4.54 9.26 14.40
C SER A 6 -5.16 10.22 13.39
N ARG A 7 -5.49 9.71 12.20
CA ARG A 7 -6.18 10.46 11.15
C ARG A 7 -7.66 10.13 11.13
N ASN A 8 -8.49 11.14 10.90
CA ASN A 8 -9.90 10.94 10.63
C ASN A 8 -10.08 10.59 9.15
N TYR A 9 -10.29 9.31 8.82
CA TYR A 9 -10.49 8.84 7.46
C TYR A 9 -11.97 8.81 7.12
N ARG A 10 -12.29 9.14 5.86
CA ARG A 10 -13.62 8.94 5.30
C ARG A 10 -13.73 7.51 4.79
N GLY A 11 -14.48 6.68 5.47
CA GLY A 11 -14.65 5.28 5.11
C GLY A 11 -13.48 4.41 5.59
N VAL A 12 -13.78 3.51 6.49
CA VAL A 12 -12.80 2.57 7.07
C VAL A 12 -12.63 1.37 6.14
N ASP A 13 -13.66 1.09 5.30
CA ASP A 13 -13.82 -0.17 4.58
C ASP A 13 -13.19 -0.18 3.18
N ASN A 14 -12.34 0.78 2.83
CA ASN A 14 -11.66 0.76 1.55
C ASN A 14 -10.19 0.35 1.69
N ALA A 15 -9.70 -0.41 0.71
CA ALA A 15 -8.33 -0.92 0.64
C ALA A 15 -7.26 0.18 0.83
N GLY A 16 -7.54 1.43 0.44
CA GLY A 16 -6.61 2.55 0.60
C GLY A 16 -6.42 3.03 2.04
N ASN A 17 -7.29 2.64 2.97
CA ASN A 17 -7.18 3.00 4.39
C ASN A 17 -6.69 1.83 5.25
N LYS A 18 -6.80 0.59 4.79
CA LYS A 18 -6.46 -0.62 5.55
C LYS A 18 -5.04 -0.54 6.13
N ALA A 19 -4.01 -0.28 5.31
CA ALA A 19 -2.64 -0.17 5.79
C ALA A 19 -2.47 0.85 6.92
N LYS A 20 -3.17 1.97 6.85
CA LYS A 20 -3.06 3.03 7.87
C LYS A 20 -3.77 2.66 9.16
N THR A 21 -4.89 1.95 9.05
CA THR A 21 -5.66 1.45 10.19
C THR A 21 -4.87 0.36 10.90
N ASP A 22 -4.29 -0.56 10.16
CA ASP A 22 -3.48 -1.64 10.71
C ASP A 22 -2.26 -1.09 11.47
N ILE A 23 -1.55 -0.12 10.89
CA ILE A 23 -0.44 0.55 11.57
C ILE A 23 -0.89 1.23 12.87
N GLU A 24 -2.08 1.85 12.91
CA GLU A 24 -2.57 2.45 14.16
C GLU A 24 -2.91 1.38 15.20
N GLN A 25 -3.48 0.24 14.81
CA GLN A 25 -3.73 -0.88 15.70
C GLN A 25 -2.42 -1.48 16.25
N ILE A 26 -1.42 -1.63 15.40
CA ILE A 26 -0.08 -2.09 15.79
C ILE A 26 0.55 -1.11 16.78
N MET A 27 0.51 0.18 16.51
CA MET A 27 1.01 1.21 17.42
C MET A 27 0.27 1.16 18.78
N GLU A 28 -1.05 1.01 18.77
CA GLU A 28 -1.86 0.92 19.98
C GLU A 28 -1.51 -0.35 20.80
N SER A 29 -1.35 -1.51 20.15
CA SER A 29 -0.97 -2.78 20.81
C SER A 29 0.43 -2.73 21.43
N HIS A 30 1.33 -1.89 20.88
CA HIS A 30 2.67 -1.66 21.43
C HIS A 30 2.72 -0.50 22.44
N GLY A 31 1.58 0.00 22.90
CA GLY A 31 1.51 1.02 23.93
C GLY A 31 1.82 2.44 23.45
N PHE A 32 1.81 2.70 22.13
CA PHE A 32 1.97 4.06 21.63
C PHE A 32 0.71 4.87 21.96
N ARG A 33 0.91 6.10 22.37
CA ARG A 33 -0.21 6.97 22.81
C ARG A 33 -0.76 7.77 21.61
N ASN A 34 -2.04 7.60 21.31
CA ASN A 34 -2.73 8.50 20.40
C ASN A 34 -2.90 9.89 21.02
N VAL A 35 -2.24 10.89 20.46
CA VAL A 35 -2.36 12.30 20.90
C VAL A 35 -3.46 13.06 20.18
N GLY A 36 -4.03 12.49 19.10
CA GLY A 36 -5.15 13.08 18.38
C GLY A 36 -6.52 12.56 18.86
N LEU A 37 -7.50 12.60 17.97
CA LEU A 37 -8.79 11.94 18.12
C LEU A 37 -8.74 10.54 17.52
N LYS A 38 -9.52 9.61 18.08
CA LYS A 38 -9.72 8.29 17.45
C LYS A 38 -10.32 8.45 16.05
N GLN A 39 -9.97 7.55 15.14
CA GLN A 39 -10.56 7.49 13.81
C GLN A 39 -12.07 7.28 13.89
N THR A 40 -12.80 8.03 13.08
CA THR A 40 -14.23 7.87 12.90
C THR A 40 -14.62 8.27 11.48
N ARG A 41 -15.70 7.68 11.01
CA ARG A 41 -16.26 7.99 9.68
C ARG A 41 -17.12 9.24 9.74
N TYR A 42 -16.77 10.28 8.99
CA TYR A 42 -17.57 11.49 8.85
C TYR A 42 -18.10 11.61 7.42
N ARG A 43 -19.43 11.65 7.26
CA ARG A 43 -20.07 11.91 5.97
C ARG A 43 -19.97 13.38 5.58
N ASN A 44 -20.10 14.28 6.55
CA ASN A 44 -20.05 15.73 6.33
C ASN A 44 -18.61 16.24 6.26
N VAL A 45 -18.29 16.97 5.16
CA VAL A 45 -16.94 17.51 4.88
C VAL A 45 -16.51 18.55 5.91
N VAL A 46 -17.44 19.41 6.35
CA VAL A 46 -17.16 20.48 7.32
C VAL A 46 -16.84 19.86 8.68
N VAL A 47 -17.67 18.91 9.13
CA VAL A 47 -17.44 18.18 10.39
C VAL A 47 -16.08 17.46 10.33
N ALA A 48 -15.77 16.76 9.24
CA ALA A 48 -14.49 16.09 9.05
C ALA A 48 -13.30 17.08 9.11
N PHE A 49 -13.46 18.27 8.52
CA PHE A 49 -12.45 19.32 8.58
C PHE A 49 -12.24 19.85 10.01
N CYS A 50 -13.32 20.25 10.69
CA CYS A 50 -13.25 20.79 12.06
C CYS A 50 -12.65 19.77 13.04
N ARG A 51 -13.05 18.50 12.94
CA ARG A 51 -12.49 17.44 13.79
C ARG A 51 -11.03 17.14 13.49
N THR A 52 -10.63 17.20 12.23
CA THR A 52 -9.21 17.06 11.83
C THR A 52 -8.39 18.21 12.42
N LEU A 53 -8.86 19.44 12.29
CA LEU A 53 -8.18 20.61 12.84
C LEU A 53 -8.08 20.50 14.38
N PHE A 54 -9.19 20.17 15.04
CA PHE A 54 -9.19 19.97 16.49
C PHE A 54 -8.25 18.83 16.92
N SER A 55 -8.22 17.72 16.17
CA SER A 55 -7.29 16.62 16.42
C SER A 55 -5.82 17.05 16.33
N VAL A 56 -5.49 17.88 15.34
CA VAL A 56 -4.14 18.44 15.16
C VAL A 56 -3.80 19.37 16.35
N LEU A 57 -4.68 20.30 16.71
CA LEU A 57 -4.43 21.21 17.82
C LEU A 57 -4.30 20.47 19.16
N LYS A 58 -5.19 19.50 19.42
CA LYS A 58 -5.11 18.63 20.59
C LYS A 58 -3.77 17.89 20.62
N SER A 59 -3.31 17.35 19.49
CA SER A 59 -2.06 16.60 19.45
C SER A 59 -0.87 17.44 19.91
N ILE A 60 -0.81 18.69 19.47
CA ILE A 60 0.25 19.63 19.86
C ILE A 60 0.22 19.89 21.38
N LEU A 61 -0.98 20.10 21.96
CA LEU A 61 -1.13 20.34 23.39
C LEU A 61 -0.78 19.12 24.24
N CYS A 62 -1.02 17.91 23.74
CA CYS A 62 -0.79 16.65 24.44
C CYS A 62 0.68 16.16 24.37
N LEU A 63 1.50 16.68 23.46
CA LEU A 63 2.91 16.33 23.35
C LEU A 63 3.72 16.90 24.53
N ARG A 64 4.68 16.13 25.00
CA ARG A 64 5.60 16.50 26.08
C ARG A 64 7.04 16.51 25.57
N LYS A 65 7.89 17.33 26.17
CA LYS A 65 9.33 17.36 25.85
C LYS A 65 9.93 15.95 25.96
N GLY A 66 10.64 15.54 24.91
CA GLY A 66 11.26 14.22 24.81
C GLY A 66 10.34 13.12 24.23
N ASP A 67 9.08 13.42 23.90
CA ASP A 67 8.23 12.48 23.16
C ASP A 67 8.74 12.29 21.72
N VAL A 68 8.42 11.14 21.14
CA VAL A 68 8.59 10.83 19.71
C VAL A 68 7.21 10.77 19.08
N LEU A 69 6.95 11.65 18.11
CA LEU A 69 5.68 11.68 17.36
C LEU A 69 5.80 10.92 16.06
N VAL A 70 5.00 9.87 15.90
CA VAL A 70 4.88 9.11 14.64
C VAL A 70 3.74 9.68 13.81
N LEU A 71 4.04 10.02 12.55
CA LEU A 71 3.09 10.51 11.56
C LEU A 71 3.00 9.55 10.37
N GLN A 72 1.79 9.36 9.86
CA GLN A 72 1.54 8.64 8.63
C GLN A 72 1.40 9.62 7.46
N TYR A 73 2.32 9.58 6.51
CA TYR A 73 2.36 10.48 5.36
C TYR A 73 1.58 9.91 4.16
N PRO A 74 0.83 10.71 3.41
CA PRO A 74 0.73 12.17 3.48
C PRO A 74 -0.31 12.66 4.50
N LEU A 75 0.08 13.64 5.32
CA LEU A 75 -0.82 14.37 6.24
C LEU A 75 -1.36 15.67 5.60
N LYS A 76 -1.29 15.78 4.28
CA LYS A 76 -1.72 16.93 3.48
C LYS A 76 -1.14 18.26 3.99
N LYS A 77 -1.99 19.30 4.16
CA LYS A 77 -1.58 20.67 4.52
C LYS A 77 -1.07 20.84 5.95
N TYR A 78 -1.37 19.93 6.85
CA TYR A 78 -0.98 20.07 8.25
C TYR A 78 0.39 19.48 8.58
N TYR A 79 1.03 18.79 7.64
CA TYR A 79 2.24 18.02 7.92
C TYR A 79 3.37 18.87 8.48
N ALA A 80 3.86 19.88 7.73
CA ALA A 80 4.94 20.75 8.17
C ALA A 80 4.60 21.49 9.48
N PHE A 81 3.34 21.95 9.62
CA PHE A 81 2.86 22.60 10.83
C PHE A 81 2.99 21.68 12.06
N VAL A 82 2.52 20.44 11.95
CA VAL A 82 2.60 19.47 13.07
C VAL A 82 4.04 19.15 13.41
N CYS A 83 4.91 18.93 12.43
CA CYS A 83 6.34 18.68 12.66
C CYS A 83 7.01 19.84 13.40
N ASN A 84 6.84 21.08 12.91
CA ASN A 84 7.43 22.25 13.50
C ASN A 84 6.94 22.47 14.94
N MET A 85 5.66 22.30 15.19
CA MET A 85 5.09 22.44 16.53
C MET A 85 5.56 21.33 17.49
N ALA A 86 5.74 20.10 16.99
CA ALA A 86 6.36 19.04 17.77
C ALA A 86 7.80 19.37 18.15
N HIS A 87 8.60 19.88 17.22
CA HIS A 87 9.97 20.34 17.49
C HIS A 87 10.02 21.49 18.50
N LEU A 88 9.12 22.49 18.39
CA LEU A 88 9.03 23.57 19.37
C LEU A 88 8.71 23.07 20.79
N ARG A 89 8.04 21.92 20.89
CA ARG A 89 7.79 21.26 22.18
C ARG A 89 8.91 20.32 22.63
N GLY A 90 10.02 20.28 21.88
CA GLY A 90 11.18 19.43 22.18
C GLY A 90 10.95 17.95 21.90
N CYS A 91 10.06 17.63 20.96
CA CYS A 91 9.78 16.26 20.50
C CYS A 91 10.60 15.93 19.25
N LYS A 92 10.78 14.63 19.00
CA LYS A 92 11.25 14.10 17.72
C LYS A 92 10.08 13.68 16.84
N VAL A 93 10.25 13.74 15.51
CA VAL A 93 9.22 13.34 14.55
C VAL A 93 9.75 12.22 13.68
N VAL A 94 8.98 11.12 13.63
CA VAL A 94 9.19 9.99 12.73
C VAL A 94 8.02 9.92 11.75
N THR A 95 8.30 9.85 10.47
CA THR A 95 7.26 9.79 9.44
C THR A 95 7.29 8.47 8.69
N LEU A 96 6.17 7.74 8.67
CA LEU A 96 5.96 6.56 7.85
C LEU A 96 5.28 6.97 6.54
N ILE A 97 5.93 6.74 5.42
CA ILE A 97 5.35 6.97 4.09
C ILE A 97 4.33 5.87 3.77
N HIS A 98 3.17 6.25 3.22
CA HIS A 98 2.25 5.35 2.53
C HIS A 98 2.22 5.63 1.03
N ASP A 99 2.28 6.91 0.65
CA ASP A 99 2.31 7.34 -0.75
C ASP A 99 3.15 8.63 -0.88
N LEU A 100 3.92 8.73 -1.96
CA LEU A 100 4.54 9.97 -2.40
C LEU A 100 3.60 10.72 -3.35
N GLY A 101 3.30 11.96 -3.01
CA GLY A 101 2.33 12.79 -3.75
C GLY A 101 2.86 13.27 -5.10
N SER A 102 4.17 13.36 -5.27
CA SER A 102 4.86 13.71 -6.52
C SER A 102 4.71 12.62 -7.59
N PHE A 103 4.64 11.34 -7.18
CA PHE A 103 4.45 10.22 -8.11
C PHE A 103 2.98 9.99 -8.47
N ARG A 104 2.20 9.57 -7.47
CA ARG A 104 0.88 8.99 -7.72
C ARG A 104 -0.17 10.00 -8.18
N ARG A 105 -0.12 11.22 -7.69
CA ARG A 105 -1.16 12.23 -7.93
C ARG A 105 -0.65 13.50 -8.57
N LYS A 106 0.65 13.62 -8.77
CA LYS A 106 1.35 14.82 -9.27
C LYS A 106 0.85 16.14 -8.63
N LYS A 107 0.44 16.08 -7.35
CA LYS A 107 -0.07 17.21 -6.57
C LYS A 107 1.03 18.04 -5.92
N LEU A 108 2.23 17.49 -5.89
CA LEU A 108 3.45 18.13 -5.42
C LEU A 108 4.51 17.97 -6.48
N THR A 109 5.39 18.95 -6.59
CA THR A 109 6.67 18.75 -7.27
C THR A 109 7.61 17.95 -6.36
N ILE A 110 8.61 17.31 -6.94
CA ILE A 110 9.62 16.56 -6.17
C ILE A 110 10.29 17.45 -5.12
N PRO A 111 10.79 18.67 -5.44
CA PRO A 111 11.37 19.55 -4.42
C PRO A 111 10.41 19.91 -3.28
N GLN A 112 9.12 20.10 -3.60
CA GLN A 112 8.12 20.38 -2.55
C GLN A 112 7.89 19.17 -1.63
N GLU A 113 7.96 17.95 -2.15
CA GLU A 113 7.79 16.74 -1.35
C GLU A 113 9.01 16.52 -0.46
N ILE A 114 10.23 16.67 -1.00
CA ILE A 114 11.47 16.59 -0.24
C ILE A 114 11.48 17.63 0.89
N ALA A 115 11.21 18.90 0.58
CA ALA A 115 11.14 19.96 1.58
C ALA A 115 10.10 19.67 2.69
N ARG A 116 8.99 18.98 2.36
CA ARG A 116 8.02 18.54 3.38
C ARG A 116 8.57 17.44 4.26
N LEU A 117 9.14 16.39 3.67
CA LEU A 117 9.67 15.25 4.42
C LEU A 117 10.84 15.66 5.33
N ASP A 118 11.61 16.66 4.95
CA ASP A 118 12.71 17.24 5.74
C ASP A 118 12.26 17.95 7.03
N HIS A 119 10.96 18.12 7.25
CA HIS A 119 10.44 18.51 8.56
C HIS A 119 10.44 17.35 9.58
N SER A 120 10.80 16.13 9.19
CA SER A 120 10.92 14.98 10.09
C SER A 120 12.38 14.73 10.47
N ASP A 121 12.64 14.21 11.67
CA ASP A 121 13.95 13.70 12.07
C ASP A 121 14.29 12.39 11.38
N CYS A 122 13.27 11.54 11.14
CA CYS A 122 13.42 10.26 10.47
C CYS A 122 12.22 9.98 9.57
N VAL A 123 12.45 9.40 8.39
CA VAL A 123 11.41 8.98 7.46
C VAL A 123 11.57 7.50 7.19
N ILE A 124 10.48 6.74 7.39
CA ILE A 124 10.41 5.31 7.09
C ILE A 124 9.89 5.18 5.67
N VAL A 125 10.71 4.60 4.81
CA VAL A 125 10.48 4.38 3.38
C VAL A 125 10.19 2.92 3.10
N HIS A 126 9.64 2.60 1.93
CA HIS A 126 9.21 1.25 1.62
C HIS A 126 10.37 0.33 1.21
N SER A 127 11.29 0.83 0.40
CA SER A 127 12.34 0.02 -0.24
C SER A 127 13.67 0.76 -0.32
N GLU A 128 14.74 0.03 -0.62
CA GLU A 128 16.04 0.62 -0.91
C GLU A 128 15.97 1.59 -2.08
N ARG A 129 15.23 1.25 -3.13
CA ARG A 129 15.05 2.16 -4.28
C ARG A 129 14.35 3.46 -3.90
N MET A 130 13.35 3.41 -3.01
CA MET A 130 12.70 4.64 -2.52
C MET A 130 13.68 5.46 -1.67
N ARG A 131 14.49 4.81 -0.82
CA ARG A 131 15.56 5.46 -0.06
C ARG A 131 16.53 6.18 -0.99
N ASP A 132 17.06 5.47 -1.97
CA ASP A 132 18.09 5.99 -2.88
C ASP A 132 17.54 7.14 -3.72
N TRP A 133 16.31 7.00 -4.21
CA TRP A 133 15.62 8.06 -4.93
C TRP A 133 15.45 9.34 -4.08
N LEU A 134 15.07 9.20 -2.82
CA LEU A 134 14.95 10.37 -1.92
C LEU A 134 16.33 11.02 -1.64
N LEU A 135 17.38 10.21 -1.50
CA LEU A 135 18.75 10.70 -1.33
C LEU A 135 19.26 11.47 -2.57
N GLU A 136 19.01 10.93 -3.76
CA GLU A 136 19.33 11.58 -5.04
C GLU A 136 18.64 12.93 -5.21
N HIS A 137 17.44 13.09 -4.62
CA HIS A 137 16.69 14.34 -4.64
C HIS A 137 16.96 15.26 -3.43
N GLY A 138 17.96 14.92 -2.61
CA GLY A 138 18.51 15.80 -1.60
C GLY A 138 17.80 15.83 -0.25
N ILE A 139 17.07 14.76 0.13
CA ILE A 139 16.49 14.63 1.47
C ILE A 139 17.59 14.63 2.54
N LYS A 140 17.34 15.36 3.64
CA LYS A 140 18.26 15.49 4.78
C LYS A 140 17.84 14.66 5.98
N ALA A 141 16.57 14.33 6.09
CA ALA A 141 16.04 13.49 7.16
C ALA A 141 16.70 12.11 7.14
N LYS A 142 16.87 11.47 8.30
CA LYS A 142 17.34 10.09 8.38
C LYS A 142 16.34 9.16 7.69
N LEU A 143 16.82 8.14 6.98
CA LEU A 143 15.96 7.18 6.30
C LEU A 143 16.09 5.79 6.94
N GLN A 144 14.95 5.12 7.09
CA GLN A 144 14.84 3.71 7.51
C GLN A 144 13.95 2.97 6.53
N ILE A 145 14.24 1.70 6.26
CA ILE A 145 13.49 0.89 5.31
C ILE A 145 12.50 0.02 6.07
N LEU A 146 11.24 0.01 5.64
CA LEU A 146 10.17 -0.83 6.18
C LEU A 146 10.20 -2.25 5.57
N GLU A 147 10.54 -2.34 4.28
CA GLU A 147 10.35 -3.48 3.39
C GLU A 147 8.85 -3.71 3.12
N ILE A 148 8.10 -4.43 3.95
CA ILE A 148 6.70 -4.76 3.73
C ILE A 148 5.82 -4.32 4.90
N PHE A 149 4.58 -3.97 4.63
CA PHE A 149 3.59 -3.68 5.67
C PHE A 149 3.01 -4.98 6.25
N ASP A 150 2.68 -4.96 7.54
CA ASP A 150 1.82 -5.98 8.12
C ASP A 150 0.39 -5.90 7.54
N TYR A 151 -0.33 -7.01 7.62
CA TYR A 151 -1.74 -7.09 7.24
C TYR A 151 -2.53 -7.78 8.35
N LEU A 152 -3.23 -7.01 9.15
CA LEU A 152 -4.01 -7.51 10.28
C LEU A 152 -5.34 -8.10 9.79
N SER A 153 -5.66 -9.30 10.26
CA SER A 153 -6.94 -9.97 10.02
C SER A 153 -7.11 -11.10 11.03
N ASP A 154 -8.33 -11.28 11.51
CA ASP A 154 -8.70 -12.41 12.36
C ASP A 154 -9.01 -13.67 11.51
N SER A 155 -9.24 -13.51 10.21
CA SER A 155 -9.49 -14.62 9.30
C SER A 155 -8.24 -15.46 9.07
N GLN A 156 -8.43 -16.76 8.91
CA GLN A 156 -7.37 -17.69 8.53
C GLN A 156 -7.45 -17.98 7.03
N PRO A 157 -6.31 -18.14 6.35
CA PRO A 157 -6.30 -18.55 4.96
C PRO A 157 -6.88 -19.95 4.79
N VAL A 158 -7.42 -20.23 3.62
CA VAL A 158 -7.87 -21.57 3.25
C VAL A 158 -6.68 -22.53 3.40
N ALA A 159 -6.86 -23.62 4.12
CA ALA A 159 -5.81 -24.63 4.24
C ALA A 159 -5.51 -25.20 2.84
N GLY A 160 -4.24 -25.38 2.51
CA GLY A 160 -3.79 -25.79 1.17
C GLY A 160 -4.33 -27.15 0.67
N ASN A 161 -4.98 -27.92 1.54
CA ASN A 161 -5.64 -29.17 1.18
C ASN A 161 -7.07 -28.99 0.65
N ASP A 162 -7.71 -27.84 0.89
CA ASP A 162 -9.10 -27.55 0.52
C ASP A 162 -9.19 -26.67 -0.73
N VAL A 163 -8.06 -26.14 -1.21
CA VAL A 163 -8.02 -25.40 -2.48
C VAL A 163 -8.16 -26.40 -3.62
N PRO A 164 -9.14 -26.25 -4.53
CA PRO A 164 -9.20 -27.08 -5.73
C PRO A 164 -7.82 -27.05 -6.41
N LYS A 165 -7.23 -28.22 -6.64
CA LYS A 165 -5.96 -28.36 -7.38
C LYS A 165 -6.21 -28.06 -8.87
N SER A 166 -6.58 -26.83 -9.16
CA SER A 166 -6.52 -26.30 -10.51
C SER A 166 -5.16 -25.63 -10.62
N PRO A 167 -4.18 -26.24 -11.26
CA PRO A 167 -2.91 -25.60 -11.46
C PRO A 167 -3.12 -24.30 -12.22
N ASN A 168 -2.35 -23.25 -11.86
CA ASN A 168 -2.25 -22.03 -12.65
C ASN A 168 -3.46 -21.09 -12.58
N ARG A 169 -3.99 -20.82 -11.40
CA ARG A 169 -4.93 -19.72 -11.17
C ARG A 169 -4.21 -18.52 -10.57
N ILE A 170 -4.16 -17.41 -11.32
CA ILE A 170 -3.52 -16.16 -10.90
C ILE A 170 -4.59 -15.20 -10.38
N LEU A 171 -4.45 -14.81 -9.14
CA LEU A 171 -5.38 -13.92 -8.44
C LEU A 171 -4.90 -12.47 -8.52
N PHE A 172 -5.78 -11.57 -8.95
CA PHE A 172 -5.55 -10.13 -8.89
C PHE A 172 -6.62 -9.45 -8.05
N VAL A 173 -6.18 -8.62 -7.09
CA VAL A 173 -7.05 -7.86 -6.18
C VAL A 173 -6.86 -6.36 -6.38
N GLY A 174 -7.96 -5.62 -6.52
CA GLY A 174 -7.92 -4.16 -6.52
C GLY A 174 -8.92 -3.49 -7.46
N ALA A 175 -8.58 -2.28 -7.92
CA ALA A 175 -9.34 -1.62 -8.96
C ALA A 175 -9.15 -2.34 -10.29
N LEU A 176 -10.24 -2.68 -10.97
CA LEU A 176 -10.23 -3.47 -12.21
C LEU A 176 -10.39 -2.60 -13.47
N SER A 177 -10.57 -1.30 -13.31
CA SER A 177 -10.69 -0.34 -14.43
C SER A 177 -9.44 -0.34 -15.31
N SER A 178 -9.63 -0.37 -16.62
CA SER A 178 -8.56 -0.29 -17.62
C SER A 178 -7.74 1.00 -17.51
N TYR A 179 -8.33 2.08 -17.01
CA TYR A 179 -7.61 3.34 -16.76
C TYR A 179 -6.38 3.13 -15.84
N HIS A 180 -6.44 2.21 -14.90
CA HIS A 180 -5.35 1.92 -13.96
C HIS A 180 -4.58 0.64 -14.30
N ASN A 181 -5.26 -0.35 -14.88
CA ASN A 181 -4.76 -1.72 -15.04
C ASN A 181 -5.16 -2.32 -16.39
N ASP A 182 -4.88 -1.62 -17.48
CA ASP A 182 -5.17 -2.08 -18.84
C ASP A 182 -4.44 -3.40 -19.19
N PHE A 183 -3.33 -3.67 -18.52
CA PHE A 183 -2.63 -4.95 -18.65
C PHE A 183 -3.55 -6.17 -18.37
N LEU A 184 -4.54 -6.03 -17.46
CA LEU A 184 -5.50 -7.11 -17.16
C LEU A 184 -6.29 -7.52 -18.39
N TYR A 185 -6.75 -6.54 -19.17
CA TYR A 185 -7.54 -6.78 -20.39
C TYR A 185 -6.67 -7.36 -21.49
N LYS A 186 -5.44 -6.84 -21.66
CA LYS A 186 -4.45 -7.40 -22.60
C LYS A 186 -4.13 -8.85 -22.26
N GLN A 187 -3.87 -9.14 -20.99
CA GLN A 187 -3.58 -10.49 -20.53
C GLN A 187 -4.82 -11.40 -20.65
N ALA A 188 -6.01 -10.92 -20.31
CA ALA A 188 -7.25 -11.67 -20.42
C ALA A 188 -7.59 -12.02 -21.86
N ASN A 189 -7.29 -11.12 -22.80
CA ASN A 189 -7.58 -11.29 -24.23
C ASN A 189 -6.45 -12.02 -25.01
N SER A 190 -5.32 -12.30 -24.36
CA SER A 190 -4.24 -13.09 -24.95
C SER A 190 -4.44 -14.59 -24.71
N PRO A 191 -4.00 -15.47 -25.64
CA PRO A 191 -3.95 -16.91 -25.41
C PRO A 191 -3.10 -17.21 -24.16
N ARG A 192 -3.58 -18.09 -23.29
CA ARG A 192 -2.91 -18.47 -22.06
C ARG A 192 -3.34 -19.85 -21.56
N SER A 193 -2.46 -20.51 -20.81
CA SER A 193 -2.69 -21.82 -20.20
C SER A 193 -3.17 -21.77 -18.74
N TYR A 194 -3.32 -20.56 -18.19
CA TYR A 194 -3.73 -20.31 -16.79
C TYR A 194 -5.01 -19.48 -16.71
N ASP A 195 -5.70 -19.60 -15.59
CA ASP A 195 -6.88 -18.80 -15.29
C ASP A 195 -6.54 -17.51 -14.57
N ILE A 196 -7.34 -16.47 -14.82
CA ILE A 196 -7.25 -15.19 -14.10
C ILE A 196 -8.46 -15.06 -13.20
N VAL A 197 -8.22 -14.92 -11.88
CA VAL A 197 -9.25 -14.70 -10.87
C VAL A 197 -9.20 -13.24 -10.42
N LEU A 198 -10.32 -12.53 -10.55
CA LEU A 198 -10.41 -11.10 -10.30
C LEU A 198 -11.29 -10.79 -9.10
N TYR A 199 -10.72 -10.13 -8.09
CA TYR A 199 -11.44 -9.56 -6.97
C TYR A 199 -11.33 -8.03 -6.97
N GLY A 200 -12.46 -7.35 -6.90
CA GLY A 200 -12.46 -5.89 -6.86
C GLY A 200 -13.65 -5.27 -7.57
N SER A 201 -13.53 -4.00 -7.93
CA SER A 201 -14.60 -3.25 -8.59
C SER A 201 -14.09 -2.50 -9.81
N GLY A 202 -15.02 -2.15 -10.70
CA GLY A 202 -14.73 -1.39 -11.91
C GLY A 202 -14.27 -2.24 -13.08
N LEU A 203 -14.65 -3.51 -13.14
CA LEU A 203 -14.44 -4.37 -14.32
C LEU A 203 -15.28 -3.86 -15.48
N GLU A 204 -14.65 -3.66 -16.63
CA GLU A 204 -15.24 -3.21 -17.89
C GLU A 204 -15.42 -4.46 -18.77
N THR A 205 -16.54 -5.16 -18.61
CA THR A 205 -16.80 -6.46 -19.25
C THR A 205 -16.84 -6.37 -20.77
N GLU A 206 -17.19 -5.22 -21.31
CA GLU A 206 -17.20 -4.92 -22.75
C GLU A 206 -15.82 -4.93 -23.40
N LYS A 207 -14.76 -4.90 -22.60
CA LYS A 207 -13.35 -4.96 -23.06
C LYS A 207 -12.75 -6.37 -22.96
N LEU A 208 -13.52 -7.33 -22.45
CA LEU A 208 -13.06 -8.71 -22.28
C LEU A 208 -13.53 -9.57 -23.46
N GLU A 209 -12.57 -10.14 -24.18
CA GLU A 209 -12.78 -11.17 -25.21
C GLU A 209 -12.49 -12.57 -24.65
N GLY A 210 -11.53 -12.65 -23.72
CA GLY A 210 -11.14 -13.87 -23.03
C GLY A 210 -11.89 -14.10 -21.72
N LYS A 211 -11.87 -15.34 -21.23
CA LYS A 211 -12.51 -15.72 -19.97
C LYS A 211 -11.70 -15.26 -18.77
N VAL A 212 -12.38 -14.71 -17.77
CA VAL A 212 -11.85 -14.44 -16.43
C VAL A 212 -12.85 -14.91 -15.39
N ASP A 213 -12.38 -15.33 -14.23
CA ASP A 213 -13.22 -15.67 -13.09
C ASP A 213 -13.40 -14.44 -12.20
N TYR A 214 -14.50 -13.71 -12.41
CA TYR A 214 -14.77 -12.48 -11.66
C TYR A 214 -15.62 -12.75 -10.43
N LYS A 215 -15.02 -12.52 -9.25
CA LYS A 215 -15.65 -12.77 -7.94
C LYS A 215 -16.30 -11.52 -7.33
N GLY A 216 -16.17 -10.36 -7.97
CA GLY A 216 -16.71 -9.11 -7.42
C GLY A 216 -15.84 -8.51 -6.32
N PHE A 217 -16.41 -7.55 -5.58
CA PHE A 217 -15.77 -6.96 -4.42
C PHE A 217 -16.15 -7.77 -3.18
N VAL A 218 -15.14 -8.22 -2.46
CA VAL A 218 -15.28 -8.87 -1.15
C VAL A 218 -14.45 -8.11 -0.09
N SER A 219 -14.79 -8.30 1.17
CA SER A 219 -13.99 -7.76 2.27
C SER A 219 -12.61 -8.44 2.33
N SER A 220 -11.63 -7.80 2.96
CA SER A 220 -10.31 -8.41 3.12
C SER A 220 -10.34 -9.71 3.90
N ASP A 221 -11.17 -9.76 4.94
CA ASP A 221 -11.29 -10.94 5.80
C ASP A 221 -11.95 -12.11 5.06
N GLU A 222 -12.97 -11.82 4.26
CA GLU A 222 -13.60 -12.79 3.38
C GLU A 222 -12.63 -13.29 2.31
N LEU A 223 -11.86 -12.38 1.69
CA LEU A 223 -10.85 -12.76 0.71
C LEU A 223 -9.80 -13.70 1.32
N ILE A 224 -9.30 -13.40 2.52
CA ILE A 224 -8.33 -14.28 3.20
C ILE A 224 -8.91 -15.66 3.45
N ALA A 225 -10.18 -15.73 3.85
CA ALA A 225 -10.86 -17.00 4.14
C ALA A 225 -11.29 -17.80 2.89
N THR A 226 -11.37 -17.14 1.71
CA THR A 226 -11.99 -17.75 0.51
C THR A 226 -11.17 -17.53 -0.77
N ALA A 227 -9.93 -17.03 -0.69
CA ALA A 227 -9.12 -16.75 -1.87
C ALA A 227 -8.93 -18.01 -2.73
N GLU A 228 -9.30 -17.88 -4.01
CA GLU A 228 -9.18 -18.96 -4.98
C GLU A 228 -8.04 -18.66 -5.97
N GLY A 229 -6.89 -19.30 -5.79
CA GLY A 229 -5.73 -19.16 -6.68
C GLY A 229 -4.45 -19.67 -6.05
N GLU A 230 -3.46 -19.91 -6.88
CA GLU A 230 -2.12 -20.37 -6.46
C GLU A 230 -1.12 -19.22 -6.34
N TYR A 231 -1.37 -18.08 -6.99
CA TYR A 231 -0.47 -16.94 -7.02
C TYR A 231 -1.24 -15.62 -6.89
N GLY A 232 -0.63 -14.64 -6.21
CA GLY A 232 -1.13 -13.27 -6.16
C GLY A 232 -0.32 -12.34 -7.06
N LEU A 233 -0.98 -11.66 -8.03
CA LEU A 233 -0.33 -10.79 -8.98
C LEU A 233 -0.24 -9.34 -8.49
N ALA A 234 0.99 -8.82 -8.37
CA ALA A 234 1.28 -7.42 -8.06
C ALA A 234 1.84 -6.70 -9.30
N TRP A 235 0.94 -6.19 -10.13
CA TRP A 235 1.25 -5.50 -11.37
C TRP A 235 0.38 -4.25 -11.53
N TYR A 236 0.84 -3.26 -12.34
CA TYR A 236 0.11 -2.02 -12.60
C TYR A 236 0.44 -1.44 -13.97
N GLY A 237 -0.53 -0.72 -14.52
CA GLY A 237 -0.35 0.03 -15.77
C GLY A 237 -0.95 -0.67 -16.97
N SER A 238 -0.42 -0.37 -18.15
CA SER A 238 -0.96 -0.83 -19.43
C SER A 238 -0.07 -1.82 -20.18
N SER A 239 1.14 -2.10 -19.68
CA SER A 239 2.11 -2.96 -20.37
C SER A 239 2.17 -4.34 -19.74
N LEU A 240 2.36 -5.36 -20.57
CA LEU A 240 2.73 -6.71 -20.14
C LEU A 240 4.22 -6.82 -19.85
N GLU A 241 5.03 -5.91 -20.40
CA GLU A 241 6.50 -5.88 -20.34
C GLU A 241 7.03 -5.08 -19.13
N GLY A 242 6.32 -5.04 -18.04
CA GLY A 242 6.69 -4.33 -16.83
C GLY A 242 5.73 -3.23 -16.41
N GLY A 243 6.00 -2.60 -15.29
CA GLY A 243 5.18 -1.49 -14.78
C GLY A 243 5.23 -0.29 -15.72
N SER A 244 4.07 0.22 -16.11
CA SER A 244 3.95 1.36 -17.02
C SER A 244 2.98 2.42 -16.48
N GLY A 245 3.18 3.67 -16.94
CA GLY A 245 2.44 4.82 -16.42
C GLY A 245 2.77 5.13 -14.96
N ALA A 246 2.14 6.15 -14.40
CA ALA A 246 2.49 6.66 -13.06
C ALA A 246 2.42 5.62 -11.94
N LEU A 247 1.47 4.69 -12.00
CA LEU A 247 1.34 3.63 -10.98
C LEU A 247 2.34 2.50 -11.18
N GLY A 248 2.60 2.11 -12.45
CA GLY A 248 3.57 1.08 -12.77
C GLY A 248 5.01 1.55 -12.51
N GLU A 249 5.34 2.79 -12.87
CA GLU A 249 6.62 3.41 -12.53
C GLU A 249 6.80 3.51 -11.01
N TYR A 250 5.75 3.87 -10.28
CA TYR A 250 5.79 3.97 -8.82
C TYR A 250 5.98 2.59 -8.13
N LEU A 251 5.61 1.50 -8.80
CA LEU A 251 5.86 0.14 -8.31
C LEU A 251 7.36 -0.14 -8.05
N GLN A 252 8.25 0.58 -8.73
CA GLN A 252 9.70 0.46 -8.52
C GLN A 252 10.14 0.94 -7.13
N TYR A 253 9.32 1.70 -6.44
CA TYR A 253 9.67 2.35 -5.19
C TYR A 253 8.80 1.89 -4.02
N ASN A 254 7.50 1.67 -4.26
CA ASN A 254 6.54 1.43 -3.19
C ASN A 254 6.42 -0.05 -2.77
N ALA A 255 5.78 -0.24 -1.62
CA ALA A 255 5.30 -1.53 -1.11
C ALA A 255 3.77 -1.57 -1.23
N PRO A 256 3.20 -2.10 -2.32
CA PRO A 256 1.76 -2.18 -2.44
C PRO A 256 1.16 -3.11 -1.38
N HIS A 257 0.18 -2.62 -0.63
CA HIS A 257 -0.43 -3.38 0.47
C HIS A 257 -1.12 -4.68 0.01
N LYS A 258 -1.42 -4.83 -1.28
CA LYS A 258 -1.89 -6.10 -1.86
C LYS A 258 -0.88 -7.24 -1.75
N MET A 259 0.44 -6.93 -1.74
CA MET A 259 1.46 -7.95 -1.55
C MET A 259 1.42 -8.53 -0.13
N SER A 260 1.20 -7.68 0.87
CA SER A 260 0.97 -8.12 2.25
C SER A 260 -0.31 -8.98 2.36
N LEU A 261 -1.36 -8.60 1.65
CA LEU A 261 -2.60 -9.37 1.58
C LEU A 261 -2.36 -10.77 0.96
N TYR A 262 -1.61 -10.86 -0.13
CA TYR A 262 -1.31 -12.16 -0.75
C TYR A 262 -0.52 -13.07 0.20
N ILE A 263 0.50 -12.54 0.89
CA ILE A 263 1.23 -13.30 1.91
C ILE A 263 0.26 -13.74 3.03
N ARG A 264 -0.65 -12.86 3.45
CA ARG A 264 -1.66 -13.19 4.49
C ARG A 264 -2.65 -14.26 4.02
N CYS A 265 -2.92 -14.35 2.71
CA CYS A 265 -3.66 -15.45 2.10
C CYS A 265 -2.84 -16.74 1.91
N GLY A 266 -1.55 -16.73 2.21
CA GLY A 266 -0.66 -17.86 1.94
C GLY A 266 -0.28 -18.03 0.46
N LEU A 267 -0.48 -16.98 -0.36
CA LEU A 267 -0.22 -17.03 -1.79
C LEU A 267 1.18 -16.53 -2.13
N PRO A 268 2.01 -17.28 -2.89
CA PRO A 268 3.22 -16.77 -3.51
C PRO A 268 2.89 -15.57 -4.42
N ILE A 269 3.79 -14.58 -4.43
CA ILE A 269 3.60 -13.33 -5.16
C ILE A 269 4.24 -13.43 -6.55
N ILE A 270 3.55 -12.99 -7.58
CA ILE A 270 4.14 -12.66 -8.87
C ILE A 270 4.31 -11.14 -8.93
N VAL A 271 5.53 -10.68 -9.16
CA VAL A 271 5.85 -9.25 -9.19
C VAL A 271 6.87 -8.93 -10.27
N TRP A 272 6.82 -7.70 -10.79
CA TRP A 272 7.82 -7.21 -11.71
C TRP A 272 9.22 -7.21 -11.07
N GLU A 273 10.23 -7.73 -11.78
CA GLU A 273 11.60 -7.85 -11.25
C GLU A 273 12.24 -6.51 -10.84
N LYS A 274 11.75 -5.39 -11.42
CA LYS A 274 12.19 -4.03 -11.07
C LYS A 274 11.32 -3.37 -9.99
N ALA A 275 10.33 -4.07 -9.44
CA ALA A 275 9.55 -3.55 -8.32
C ALA A 275 10.42 -3.33 -7.07
N GLY A 276 10.07 -2.32 -6.26
CA GLY A 276 10.80 -1.99 -5.03
C GLY A 276 10.87 -3.14 -4.03
N LEU A 277 9.88 -4.03 -4.02
CA LEU A 277 9.83 -5.22 -3.17
C LEU A 277 10.35 -6.51 -3.86
N ALA A 278 10.82 -6.47 -5.09
CA ALA A 278 11.40 -7.65 -5.74
C ALA A 278 12.58 -8.26 -4.94
N PRO A 279 13.49 -7.47 -4.35
CA PRO A 279 14.53 -8.00 -3.45
C PRO A 279 13.97 -8.73 -2.23
N PHE A 280 12.90 -8.19 -1.61
CA PHE A 280 12.20 -8.83 -0.49
C PHE A 280 11.60 -10.18 -0.89
N VAL A 281 10.92 -10.24 -2.05
CA VAL A 281 10.31 -11.47 -2.56
C VAL A 281 11.35 -12.55 -2.79
N LYS A 282 12.49 -12.19 -3.44
CA LYS A 282 13.60 -13.11 -3.69
C LYS A 282 14.27 -13.59 -2.39
N LYS A 283 14.60 -12.65 -1.49
CA LYS A 283 15.29 -12.93 -0.22
C LYS A 283 14.51 -13.90 0.67
N ASN A 284 13.18 -13.74 0.72
CA ASN A 284 12.30 -14.53 1.59
C ASN A 284 11.67 -15.74 0.88
N ASN A 285 11.96 -15.95 -0.39
CA ASN A 285 11.39 -17.02 -1.22
C ASN A 285 9.85 -17.08 -1.16
N VAL A 286 9.20 -15.90 -1.24
CA VAL A 286 7.74 -15.78 -1.12
C VAL A 286 7.06 -15.50 -2.46
N GLY A 287 7.72 -15.80 -3.58
CA GLY A 287 7.14 -15.59 -4.90
C GLY A 287 8.16 -15.55 -6.04
N ILE A 288 7.71 -15.09 -7.19
CA ILE A 288 8.41 -15.08 -8.46
C ILE A 288 8.56 -13.63 -8.95
N CYS A 289 9.75 -13.27 -9.42
CA CYS A 289 10.03 -11.97 -10.04
C CYS A 289 10.24 -12.17 -11.52
N ILE A 290 9.44 -11.50 -12.35
CA ILE A 290 9.41 -11.63 -13.81
C ILE A 290 9.66 -10.28 -14.49
N SER A 291 10.21 -10.29 -15.69
CA SER A 291 10.39 -9.08 -16.51
C SER A 291 9.12 -8.75 -17.29
N SER A 292 8.39 -9.79 -17.74
CA SER A 292 7.15 -9.70 -18.52
C SER A 292 6.10 -10.68 -18.03
N LEU A 293 4.82 -10.33 -18.14
CA LEU A 293 3.70 -11.24 -17.89
C LEU A 293 3.61 -12.37 -18.94
N THR A 294 4.27 -12.24 -20.07
CA THR A 294 4.34 -13.29 -21.09
C THR A 294 5.19 -14.49 -20.64
N GLU A 295 6.11 -14.30 -19.69
CA GLU A 295 6.92 -15.39 -19.13
C GLU A 295 6.08 -16.40 -18.31
N LEU A 296 4.86 -16.03 -17.91
CA LEU A 296 4.01 -16.88 -17.08
C LEU A 296 3.66 -18.22 -17.77
N GLU A 297 3.60 -18.24 -19.10
CA GLU A 297 3.37 -19.46 -19.86
C GLU A 297 4.49 -20.51 -19.69
N ASP A 298 5.71 -20.05 -19.44
CA ASP A 298 6.89 -20.91 -19.36
C ASP A 298 7.26 -21.30 -17.93
N ILE A 299 6.98 -20.43 -16.97
CA ILE A 299 7.43 -20.59 -15.59
C ILE A 299 6.38 -21.21 -14.65
N LEU A 300 5.09 -21.12 -15.00
CA LEU A 300 4.06 -21.76 -14.19
C LEU A 300 4.08 -23.29 -14.41
N PRO A 301 3.82 -24.08 -13.35
CA PRO A 301 3.70 -25.53 -13.49
C PRO A 301 2.64 -25.93 -14.52
N LYS A 302 2.95 -26.90 -15.37
CA LYS A 302 1.99 -27.43 -16.38
C LYS A 302 1.21 -28.59 -15.84
#